data_3a31fd564de595e8b6008a68202f1b86
#
_entry.id   3a31fd564de595e8b6008a68202f1b86
#
_cell.length_a   1.000
_cell.length_b   1.000
_cell.length_c   1.000
_cell.angle_alpha   90.00
_cell.angle_beta   90.00
_cell.angle_gamma   90.00
#
_symmetry.space_group_name_H-M   'P 1'
#
loop_
_entity.id
_entity.type
_entity.pdbx_description
1 polymer ?
#
loop_
_entity_poly.entity_id
_entity_poly.type
_entity_poly.pdbx_seq_one_letter_code
_entity_poly.pdbx_strand_id
1 'polypeptide(L)'
;MTKPYNKFFINGEWVEPSGRPTLDVINPATEKAFATISMGTADDVDAAAKAARAAFPAWSQSTIEERKAVIGNIIAGMKTRGDEIATAISNEMGAPMGMAKTAQLGSGMGHFANI
;
A
#
# COMPACT_ATOMS: atom_id res chain seq x y z
N MET A 1 -9.13 13.58 15.64
CA MET A 1 -9.91 13.12 14.47
C MET A 1 -9.16 11.97 13.82
N THR A 2 -9.82 10.86 13.56
CA THR A 2 -9.27 9.72 12.79
C THR A 2 -9.14 10.10 11.31
N LYS A 3 -8.06 9.69 10.66
CA LYS A 3 -7.83 9.96 9.23
C LYS A 3 -8.54 8.91 8.38
N PRO A 4 -9.44 9.28 7.45
CA PRO A 4 -10.12 8.31 6.61
C PRO A 4 -9.23 7.85 5.45
N TYR A 5 -9.10 6.54 5.26
CA TYR A 5 -8.50 5.88 4.09
C TYR A 5 -9.55 5.01 3.41
N ASN A 6 -10.59 5.63 2.88
CA ASN A 6 -11.81 4.96 2.44
C ASN A 6 -11.83 4.63 0.94
N LYS A 7 -10.74 4.91 0.21
CA LYS A 7 -10.67 4.69 -1.23
C LYS A 7 -9.88 3.43 -1.56
N PHE A 8 -10.31 2.73 -2.61
CA PHE A 8 -9.58 1.64 -3.24
C PHE A 8 -8.86 2.13 -4.48
N PHE A 9 -7.65 1.64 -4.72
CA PHE A 9 -6.93 1.93 -5.97
C PHE A 9 -7.19 0.78 -6.95
N ILE A 10 -8.06 1.01 -7.94
CA ILE A 10 -8.48 -0.01 -8.92
C ILE A 10 -8.35 0.59 -10.32
N ASN A 11 -7.72 -0.15 -11.23
CA ASN A 11 -7.53 0.25 -12.63
C ASN A 11 -6.86 1.63 -12.81
N GLY A 12 -5.89 1.95 -11.96
CA GLY A 12 -5.16 3.22 -12.02
C GLY A 12 -5.87 4.42 -11.37
N GLU A 13 -7.03 4.22 -10.75
CA GLU A 13 -7.85 5.28 -10.16
C GLU A 13 -8.20 5.01 -8.70
N TRP A 14 -8.39 6.10 -7.93
CA TRP A 14 -8.89 6.03 -6.57
C TRP A 14 -10.42 6.02 -6.58
N VAL A 15 -11.00 4.84 -6.34
CA VAL A 15 -12.45 4.62 -6.29
C VAL A 15 -12.95 4.78 -4.85
N GLU A 16 -13.96 5.62 -4.66
CA GLU A 16 -14.60 5.80 -3.36
C GLU A 16 -15.88 4.95 -3.30
N PRO A 17 -15.88 3.85 -2.55
CA PRO A 17 -17.07 3.01 -2.42
C PRO A 17 -18.09 3.71 -1.53
N SER A 18 -19.33 3.84 -2.02
CA SER A 18 -20.43 4.42 -1.24
C SER A 18 -21.09 3.39 -0.32
N GLY A 19 -21.52 3.82 0.87
CA GLY A 19 -22.34 3.00 1.78
C GLY A 19 -21.64 1.76 2.34
N ARG A 20 -20.30 1.75 2.41
CA ARG A 20 -19.53 0.62 2.95
C ARG A 20 -19.36 0.73 4.47
N PRO A 21 -19.35 -0.41 5.19
CA PRO A 21 -18.89 -0.44 6.56
C PRO A 21 -17.44 0.01 6.63
N THR A 22 -17.08 0.67 7.71
CA THR A 22 -15.70 1.06 8.00
C THR A 22 -15.14 0.23 9.15
N LEU A 23 -13.82 0.07 9.16
CA LEU A 23 -13.07 -0.56 10.23
C LEU A 23 -12.08 0.46 10.81
N ASP A 24 -12.04 0.54 12.13
CA ASP A 24 -11.05 1.35 12.84
C ASP A 24 -9.67 0.70 12.79
N VAL A 25 -8.65 1.50 12.47
CA VAL A 25 -7.24 1.11 12.57
C VAL A 25 -6.72 1.58 13.93
N ILE A 26 -6.41 0.62 14.78
CA ILE A 26 -6.02 0.88 16.18
C ILE A 26 -4.50 1.00 16.27
N ASN A 27 -4.03 2.08 16.88
CA ASN A 27 -2.62 2.20 17.25
C ASN A 27 -2.38 1.40 18.56
N PRO A 28 -1.54 0.35 18.52
CA PRO A 28 -1.36 -0.55 19.68
C PRO A 28 -0.65 0.12 20.85
N ALA A 29 0.10 1.21 20.65
CA ALA A 29 0.76 1.92 21.71
C ALA A 29 -0.19 2.82 22.52
N THR A 30 -1.26 3.31 21.89
CA THR A 30 -2.25 4.20 22.52
C THR A 30 -3.61 3.54 22.75
N GLU A 31 -3.82 2.35 22.16
CA GLU A 31 -5.09 1.60 22.14
C GLU A 31 -6.27 2.41 21.58
N LYS A 32 -5.98 3.41 20.75
CA LYS A 32 -6.98 4.29 20.14
C LYS A 32 -6.97 4.20 18.63
N ALA A 33 -8.14 4.36 18.04
CA ALA A 33 -8.27 4.50 16.60
C ALA A 33 -7.57 5.78 16.12
N PHE A 34 -6.67 5.66 15.14
CA PHE A 34 -6.01 6.78 14.49
C PHE A 34 -6.43 6.95 13.02
N ALA A 35 -6.98 5.90 12.43
CA ALA A 35 -7.47 5.92 11.07
C ALA A 35 -8.71 5.04 10.92
N THR A 36 -9.41 5.18 9.80
CA THR A 36 -10.50 4.28 9.37
C THR A 36 -10.27 3.84 7.93
N ILE A 37 -10.67 2.61 7.61
CA ILE A 37 -10.65 2.05 6.25
C ILE A 37 -12.06 1.61 5.86
N SER A 38 -12.37 1.66 4.56
CA SER A 38 -13.59 1.02 4.03
C SER A 38 -13.39 -0.48 3.88
N MET A 39 -14.43 -1.24 4.18
CA MET A 39 -14.45 -2.68 3.94
C MET A 39 -14.84 -2.95 2.48
N GLY A 40 -14.05 -3.81 1.81
CA GLY A 40 -14.34 -4.26 0.45
C GLY A 40 -15.44 -5.33 0.42
N THR A 41 -16.06 -5.47 -0.74
CA THR A 41 -17.04 -6.53 -1.06
C THR A 41 -16.51 -7.45 -2.15
N ALA A 42 -17.23 -8.53 -2.43
CA ALA A 42 -16.93 -9.40 -3.56
C ALA A 42 -16.89 -8.64 -4.89
N ASP A 43 -17.80 -7.68 -5.09
CA ASP A 43 -17.82 -6.87 -6.31
C ASP A 43 -16.59 -5.99 -6.47
N ASP A 44 -16.04 -5.44 -5.37
CA ASP A 44 -14.81 -4.66 -5.38
C ASP A 44 -13.60 -5.55 -5.75
N VAL A 45 -13.57 -6.78 -5.21
CA VAL A 45 -12.54 -7.79 -5.55
C VAL A 45 -12.65 -8.20 -7.02
N ASP A 46 -13.86 -8.46 -7.51
CA ASP A 46 -14.10 -8.82 -8.91
C ASP A 46 -13.68 -7.69 -9.86
N ALA A 47 -13.98 -6.43 -9.52
CA ALA A 47 -13.57 -5.27 -10.30
C ALA A 47 -12.03 -5.16 -10.36
N ALA A 48 -11.35 -5.33 -9.23
CA ALA A 48 -9.89 -5.31 -9.16
C ALA A 48 -9.25 -6.47 -9.95
N ALA A 49 -9.80 -7.69 -9.81
CA ALA A 49 -9.31 -8.86 -10.54
C ALA A 49 -9.50 -8.73 -12.05
N LYS A 50 -10.65 -8.21 -12.49
CA LYS A 50 -10.93 -7.93 -13.92
C LYS A 50 -9.96 -6.89 -14.48
N ALA A 51 -9.70 -5.80 -13.74
CA ALA A 51 -8.74 -4.77 -14.13
C ALA A 51 -7.32 -5.33 -14.28
N ALA A 52 -6.87 -6.11 -13.30
CA ALA A 52 -5.56 -6.76 -13.34
C ALA A 52 -5.45 -7.74 -14.52
N ARG A 53 -6.49 -8.53 -14.78
CA ARG A 53 -6.54 -9.46 -15.92
C ARG A 53 -6.51 -8.73 -17.26
N ALA A 54 -7.20 -7.60 -17.37
CA ALA A 54 -7.20 -6.77 -18.58
C ALA A 54 -5.84 -6.12 -18.84
N ALA A 55 -5.08 -5.77 -17.81
CA ALA A 55 -3.73 -5.21 -17.94
C ALA A 55 -2.66 -6.26 -18.32
N PHE A 56 -2.89 -7.54 -17.99
CA PHE A 56 -1.91 -8.61 -18.15
C PHE A 56 -1.36 -8.78 -19.57
N PRO A 57 -2.17 -8.76 -20.67
CA PRO A 57 -1.65 -8.97 -22.03
C PRO A 57 -0.57 -7.96 -22.40
N ALA A 58 -0.76 -6.69 -22.12
CA ALA A 58 0.24 -5.66 -22.39
C ALA A 58 1.47 -5.80 -21.47
N TRP A 59 1.26 -6.00 -20.18
CA TRP A 59 2.34 -6.17 -19.22
C TRP A 59 3.20 -7.41 -19.50
N SER A 60 2.59 -8.51 -19.94
CA SER A 60 3.29 -9.76 -20.26
C SER A 60 4.28 -9.62 -21.42
N GLN A 61 4.10 -8.63 -22.29
CA GLN A 61 4.98 -8.33 -23.42
C GLN A 61 6.06 -7.29 -23.09
N SER A 62 6.06 -6.73 -21.89
CA SER A 62 7.06 -5.75 -21.49
C SER A 62 8.46 -6.37 -21.43
N THR A 63 9.47 -5.58 -21.79
CA THR A 63 10.88 -5.98 -21.74
C THR A 63 11.39 -6.07 -20.30
N ILE A 64 12.54 -6.70 -20.12
CA ILE A 64 13.21 -6.74 -18.80
C ILE A 64 13.59 -5.33 -18.36
N GLU A 65 14.03 -4.48 -19.26
CA GLU A 65 14.42 -3.09 -19.00
C GLU A 65 13.23 -2.27 -18.50
N GLU A 66 12.07 -2.40 -19.12
CA GLU A 66 10.83 -1.73 -18.69
C GLU A 66 10.40 -2.18 -17.30
N ARG A 67 10.48 -3.49 -17.02
CA ARG A 67 10.15 -4.02 -15.68
C ARG A 67 11.13 -3.52 -14.62
N LYS A 68 12.44 -3.52 -14.92
CA LYS A 68 13.47 -2.96 -14.03
C LYS A 68 13.25 -1.47 -13.77
N ALA A 69 12.84 -0.70 -14.78
CA ALA A 69 12.53 0.72 -14.60
C ALA A 69 11.37 0.93 -13.63
N VAL A 70 10.30 0.12 -13.71
CA VAL A 70 9.18 0.18 -12.76
C VAL A 70 9.66 -0.13 -11.33
N ILE A 71 10.44 -1.19 -11.14
CA ILE A 71 10.99 -1.54 -9.83
C ILE A 71 11.91 -0.43 -9.29
N GLY A 72 12.75 0.13 -10.14
CA GLY A 72 13.61 1.27 -9.77
C GLY A 72 12.81 2.49 -9.30
N ASN A 73 11.70 2.80 -9.97
CA ASN A 73 10.80 3.87 -9.57
C ASN A 73 10.10 3.58 -8.22
N ILE A 74 9.73 2.33 -7.95
CA ILE A 74 9.18 1.92 -6.65
C ILE A 74 10.21 2.16 -5.55
N ILE A 75 11.45 1.71 -5.72
CA ILE A 75 12.54 1.90 -4.75
C ILE A 75 12.79 3.39 -4.51
N ALA A 76 12.84 4.21 -5.57
CA ALA A 76 13.01 5.65 -5.45
C ALA A 76 11.85 6.30 -4.66
N GLY A 77 10.61 5.90 -4.94
CA GLY A 77 9.44 6.35 -4.20
C GLY A 77 9.49 5.96 -2.71
N MET A 78 9.89 4.72 -2.40
CA MET A 78 10.06 4.26 -1.02
C MET A 78 11.14 5.06 -0.28
N LYS A 79 12.26 5.38 -0.93
CA LYS A 79 13.31 6.22 -0.34
C LYS A 79 12.81 7.63 -0.03
N THR A 80 12.12 8.26 -1.00
CA THR A 80 11.60 9.62 -0.85
C THR A 80 10.54 9.71 0.26
N ARG A 81 9.72 8.67 0.42
CA ARG A 81 8.63 8.60 1.40
C ARG A 81 8.99 7.76 2.64
N GLY A 82 10.26 7.53 2.90
CA GLY A 82 10.72 6.61 3.94
C GLY A 82 10.20 6.97 5.34
N ASP A 83 10.20 8.24 5.71
CA ASP A 83 9.70 8.69 7.01
C ASP A 83 8.17 8.53 7.13
N GLU A 84 7.43 8.74 6.04
CA GLU A 84 5.98 8.52 6.00
C GLU A 84 5.64 7.03 6.18
N ILE A 85 6.35 6.16 5.46
CA ILE A 85 6.15 4.71 5.53
C ILE A 85 6.51 4.20 6.93
N ALA A 86 7.63 4.61 7.50
CA ALA A 86 8.05 4.22 8.84
C ALA A 86 7.06 4.68 9.92
N THR A 87 6.49 5.88 9.74
CA THR A 87 5.45 6.39 10.65
C THR A 87 4.17 5.55 10.56
N ALA A 88 3.76 5.15 9.36
CA ALA A 88 2.62 4.25 9.19
C ALA A 88 2.87 2.90 9.87
N ILE A 89 4.04 2.29 9.64
CA ILE A 89 4.44 1.03 10.29
C ILE A 89 4.38 1.16 11.82
N SER A 90 4.95 2.23 12.38
CA SER A 90 4.95 2.45 13.83
C SER A 90 3.54 2.62 14.38
N ASN A 91 2.66 3.35 13.69
CA ASN A 91 1.29 3.57 14.14
C ASN A 91 0.42 2.31 14.02
N GLU A 92 0.62 1.47 13.01
CA GLU A 92 -0.22 0.29 12.77
C GLU A 92 0.20 -0.93 13.57
N MET A 93 1.50 -1.13 13.79
CA MET A 93 2.00 -2.33 14.47
C MET A 93 2.80 -2.05 15.76
N GLY A 94 2.97 -0.79 16.13
CA GLY A 94 3.66 -0.42 17.37
C GLY A 94 5.17 -0.58 17.34
N ALA A 95 5.78 -0.74 16.15
CA ALA A 95 7.23 -0.86 16.04
C ALA A 95 7.92 0.44 16.50
N PRO A 96 9.01 0.36 17.30
CA PRO A 96 9.83 1.52 17.58
C PRO A 96 10.29 2.20 16.28
N MET A 97 10.24 3.52 16.22
CA MET A 97 10.52 4.29 15.00
C MET A 97 11.88 3.95 14.36
N GLY A 98 12.92 3.75 15.18
CA GLY A 98 14.24 3.31 14.69
C GLY A 98 14.17 1.98 13.95
N MET A 99 13.45 1.00 14.48
CA MET A 99 13.25 -0.31 13.87
C MET A 99 12.41 -0.21 12.59
N ALA A 100 11.34 0.60 12.62
CA ALA A 100 10.50 0.85 11.46
C ALA A 100 11.29 1.43 10.27
N LYS A 101 12.16 2.41 10.53
CA LYS A 101 13.01 3.04 9.51
C LYS A 101 14.09 2.13 8.96
N THR A 102 14.78 1.38 9.81
CA THR A 102 15.96 0.60 9.41
C THR A 102 15.60 -0.82 9.01
N ALA A 103 15.06 -1.61 9.92
CA ALA A 103 14.83 -3.03 9.67
C ALA A 103 13.62 -3.28 8.76
N GLN A 104 12.47 -2.69 9.08
CA GLN A 104 11.22 -3.02 8.38
C GLN A 104 11.14 -2.38 6.99
N LEU A 105 11.34 -1.07 6.88
CA LEU A 105 11.41 -0.39 5.60
C LEU A 105 12.59 -0.89 4.76
N GLY A 106 13.76 -1.09 5.40
CA GLY A 106 14.96 -1.60 4.76
C GLY A 106 14.77 -3.00 4.18
N SER A 107 14.09 -3.89 4.91
CA SER A 107 13.74 -5.23 4.41
C SER A 107 12.83 -5.16 3.18
N GLY A 108 11.76 -4.35 3.24
CA GLY A 108 10.87 -4.14 2.11
C GLY A 108 11.61 -3.64 0.86
N MET A 109 12.46 -2.62 1.00
CA MET A 109 13.28 -2.11 -0.10
C MET A 109 14.30 -3.14 -0.61
N GLY A 110 14.89 -3.92 0.29
CA GLY A 110 15.85 -4.98 -0.06
C GLY A 110 15.24 -6.05 -0.96
N HIS A 111 13.99 -6.43 -0.73
CA HIS A 111 13.30 -7.39 -1.60
C HIS A 111 13.13 -6.87 -3.03
N PHE A 112 12.78 -5.61 -3.21
CA PHE A 112 12.72 -5.00 -4.55
C PHE A 112 14.11 -4.84 -5.21
N ALA A 113 15.16 -4.63 -4.43
CA ALA A 113 16.52 -4.44 -4.96
C ALA A 113 17.20 -5.75 -5.42
N ASN A 114 16.69 -6.90 -4.99
CA ASN A 114 17.25 -8.23 -5.31
C ASN A 114 16.48 -8.97 -6.41
N ILE A 115 15.70 -8.27 -7.23
CA ILE A 115 14.95 -8.84 -8.34
C ILE A 115 15.72 -8.70 -9.66
#